data_5c7e67f4c3800b329a7688637553c4f7
#
_entry.id   5c7e67f4c3800b329a7688637553c4f7
#
_cell.length_a   1.000
_cell.length_b   1.000
_cell.length_c   1.000
_cell.angle_alpha   90.00
_cell.angle_beta   90.00
_cell.angle_gamma   90.00
#
_symmetry.space_group_name_H-M   'P 1'
#
loop_
_entity.id
_entity.type
_entity.pdbx_description
1 polymer ?
#
loop_
_entity_poly.entity_id
_entity_poly.type
_entity_poly.pdbx_seq_one_letter_code
_entity_poly.pdbx_strand_id
1 'polypeptide(L)'
;NQVNSIKSLTALVPNIFIPDYGSKLTSAIYIRGIGSRINTPSVGLYVDNVPYIDKSAFDFNYADIERIDVLRGPQGTLYGRNTMGGLIKVHTKSPFSYQGTDLRLSAGTYDNYNASVTHYHRMSNQFAFSTGAFYEYGGGFFKNTYLNKKIDKSQAAGGRFRGIYLPSENMKLDLNGSYEYSDQGGYAYG
;
A
#
# COMPACT_ATOMS: atom_id res chain seq x y z
N ASN A 1 12.84 -10.76 -4.68
CA ASN A 1 12.63 -9.57 -3.84
C ASN A 1 11.12 -9.35 -3.71
N GLN A 2 10.59 -9.53 -2.50
CA GLN A 2 9.18 -9.28 -2.25
C GLN A 2 8.98 -7.79 -1.98
N VAL A 3 8.10 -7.15 -2.74
CA VAL A 3 7.68 -5.77 -2.51
C VAL A 3 6.48 -5.81 -1.57
N ASN A 4 6.67 -5.44 -0.32
CA ASN A 4 5.61 -5.44 0.70
C ASN A 4 5.02 -4.04 0.94
N SER A 5 5.69 -3.01 0.47
CA SER A 5 5.31 -1.62 0.64
C SER A 5 5.72 -0.82 -0.59
N ILE A 6 4.97 0.23 -0.91
CA ILE A 6 5.34 1.17 -1.98
C ILE A 6 6.71 1.81 -1.72
N LYS A 7 7.09 2.03 -0.46
CA LYS A 7 8.41 2.57 -0.08
C LYS A 7 9.57 1.72 -0.59
N SER A 8 9.41 0.40 -0.66
CA SER A 8 10.43 -0.51 -1.18
C SER A 8 10.72 -0.32 -2.69
N LEU A 9 9.84 0.37 -3.43
CA LEU A 9 10.08 0.72 -4.83
C LEU A 9 11.28 1.63 -5.02
N THR A 10 11.63 2.45 -4.02
CA THR A 10 12.83 3.31 -4.08
C THR A 10 14.10 2.50 -4.32
N ALA A 11 14.19 1.30 -3.76
CA ALA A 11 15.34 0.42 -3.92
C ALA A 11 15.33 -0.39 -5.23
N LEU A 12 14.17 -0.53 -5.86
CA LEU A 12 13.96 -1.43 -7.01
C LEU A 12 13.82 -0.69 -8.34
N VAL A 13 13.29 0.54 -8.31
CA VAL A 13 12.97 1.28 -9.53
C VAL A 13 13.83 2.54 -9.62
N PRO A 14 14.69 2.67 -10.65
CA PRO A 14 15.50 3.87 -10.85
C PRO A 14 14.65 5.13 -10.98
N ASN A 15 15.16 6.23 -10.39
CA ASN A 15 14.51 7.54 -10.42
C ASN A 15 13.14 7.63 -9.72
N ILE A 16 12.82 6.68 -8.84
CA ILE A 16 11.77 6.82 -7.83
C ILE A 16 12.43 7.13 -6.49
N PHE A 17 11.88 8.13 -5.81
CA PHE A 17 12.27 8.47 -4.45
C PHE A 17 11.01 8.65 -3.60
N ILE A 18 10.92 7.89 -2.52
CA ILE A 18 9.80 7.91 -1.59
C ILE A 18 10.40 8.16 -0.20
N PRO A 19 10.54 9.44 0.21
CA PRO A 19 11.10 9.78 1.50
C PRO A 19 10.15 9.38 2.63
N ASP A 20 10.74 8.94 3.73
CA ASP A 20 10.02 8.76 4.98
C ASP A 20 10.10 10.03 5.82
N TYR A 21 8.97 10.71 5.97
CA TYR A 21 8.85 11.90 6.81
C TYR A 21 8.34 11.58 8.23
N GLY A 22 8.31 10.30 8.59
CA GLY A 22 7.91 9.87 9.91
C GLY A 22 6.41 9.82 10.18
N SER A 23 5.61 10.01 9.17
CA SER A 23 4.15 9.88 9.25
C SER A 23 3.59 9.34 7.94
N LYS A 24 2.66 8.41 8.02
CA LYS A 24 1.90 7.91 6.86
C LYS A 24 1.13 9.06 6.16
N LEU A 25 0.68 10.05 6.92
CA LEU A 25 -0.06 11.20 6.40
C LEU A 25 0.77 12.11 5.49
N THR A 26 2.10 12.05 5.60
CA THR A 26 3.03 12.90 4.84
C THR A 26 3.75 12.15 3.72
N SER A 27 3.23 11.00 3.30
CA SER A 27 3.81 10.24 2.20
C SER A 27 3.92 11.08 0.93
N ALA A 28 5.08 11.06 0.29
CA ALA A 28 5.33 11.75 -0.97
C ALA A 28 6.06 10.79 -1.92
N ILE A 29 5.67 10.82 -3.18
CA ILE A 29 6.32 10.04 -4.22
C ILE A 29 6.90 11.01 -5.25
N TYR A 30 8.17 10.82 -5.57
CA TYR A 30 8.88 11.57 -6.60
C TYR A 30 9.30 10.62 -7.71
N ILE A 31 8.98 10.96 -8.94
CA ILE A 31 9.47 10.27 -10.14
C ILE A 31 10.26 11.29 -10.97
N ARG A 32 11.54 11.02 -11.23
CA ARG A 32 12.44 11.93 -11.93
C ARG A 32 12.47 13.34 -11.34
N GLY A 33 12.38 13.45 -10.02
CA GLY A 33 12.32 14.73 -9.31
C GLY A 33 10.96 15.43 -9.30
N ILE A 34 9.99 14.95 -10.06
CA ILE A 34 8.62 15.48 -10.05
C ILE A 34 7.82 14.80 -8.96
N GLY A 35 7.39 15.54 -7.98
CA GLY A 35 6.62 15.08 -6.84
C GLY A 35 6.03 16.24 -6.04
N SER A 36 5.24 15.96 -5.03
CA SER A 36 4.67 16.98 -4.15
C SER A 36 4.64 16.47 -2.71
N ARG A 37 5.27 17.21 -1.82
CA ARG A 37 5.20 16.98 -0.37
C ARG A 37 3.91 17.51 0.23
N ILE A 38 3.47 18.67 -0.24
CA ILE A 38 2.32 19.42 0.27
C ILE A 38 1.23 19.39 -0.81
N ASN A 39 -0.04 19.45 -0.40
CA ASN A 39 -1.19 19.43 -1.30
C ASN A 39 -1.40 18.07 -2.04
N THR A 40 -2.00 18.14 -3.21
CA THR A 40 -2.34 16.98 -4.04
C THR A 40 -1.11 16.26 -4.55
N PRO A 41 -1.14 14.93 -4.66
CA PRO A 41 -0.03 14.16 -5.23
C PRO A 41 0.21 14.54 -6.70
N SER A 42 1.48 14.56 -7.11
CA SER A 42 1.86 14.72 -8.53
C SER A 42 2.07 13.39 -9.25
N VAL A 43 2.13 12.30 -8.48
CA VAL A 43 2.21 10.92 -8.97
C VAL A 43 0.92 10.22 -8.55
N GLY A 44 0.22 9.64 -9.53
CA GLY A 44 -1.00 8.89 -9.27
C GLY A 44 -0.71 7.51 -8.70
N LEU A 45 -1.59 7.03 -7.82
CA LEU A 45 -1.61 5.65 -7.35
C LEU A 45 -2.95 5.02 -7.71
N TYR A 46 -2.89 3.87 -8.35
CA TYR A 46 -4.05 3.05 -8.67
C TYR A 46 -3.87 1.64 -8.11
N VAL A 47 -4.88 1.12 -7.47
CA VAL A 47 -4.91 -0.26 -7.00
C VAL A 47 -6.09 -0.96 -7.66
N ASP A 48 -5.82 -2.00 -8.43
CA ASP A 48 -6.83 -2.73 -9.21
C ASP A 48 -7.73 -1.80 -10.06
N ASN A 49 -7.12 -0.76 -10.67
CA ASN A 49 -7.75 0.31 -11.45
C ASN A 49 -8.60 1.31 -10.65
N VAL A 50 -8.63 1.25 -9.32
CA VAL A 50 -9.27 2.24 -8.46
C VAL A 50 -8.22 3.33 -8.10
N PRO A 51 -8.50 4.62 -8.38
CA PRO A 51 -7.58 5.70 -8.02
C PRO A 51 -7.58 5.98 -6.52
N TYR A 52 -6.40 6.07 -5.95
CA TYR A 52 -6.17 6.56 -4.60
C TYR A 52 -5.85 8.06 -4.66
N ILE A 53 -6.75 8.89 -4.16
CA ILE A 53 -6.66 10.34 -4.31
C ILE A 53 -5.88 10.96 -3.16
N ASP A 54 -5.99 10.37 -1.97
CA ASP A 54 -5.34 10.88 -0.75
C ASP A 54 -3.96 10.25 -0.55
N LYS A 55 -2.98 11.09 -0.20
CA LYS A 55 -1.60 10.65 0.07
C LYS A 55 -1.47 9.73 1.27
N SER A 56 -2.34 9.86 2.26
CA SER A 56 -2.36 8.99 3.44
C SER A 56 -2.61 7.53 3.08
N ALA A 57 -3.31 7.31 1.96
CA ALA A 57 -3.57 5.98 1.43
C ALA A 57 -2.39 5.39 0.61
N PHE A 58 -1.31 6.14 0.40
CA PHE A 58 -0.16 5.68 -0.39
C PHE A 58 0.76 4.73 0.38
N ASP A 59 0.77 4.83 1.70
CA ASP A 59 1.56 3.95 2.56
C ASP A 59 0.68 2.79 3.10
N PHE A 60 0.08 2.07 2.19
CA PHE A 60 -0.77 0.93 2.48
C PHE A 60 0.04 -0.38 2.40
N ASN A 61 -0.19 -1.28 3.34
CA ASN A 61 0.43 -2.60 3.31
C ASN A 61 -0.31 -3.53 2.35
N TYR A 62 0.34 -3.87 1.26
CA TYR A 62 -0.21 -4.79 0.26
C TYR A 62 0.38 -6.18 0.42
N ALA A 63 -0.28 -7.02 1.19
CA ALA A 63 0.14 -8.42 1.38
C ALA A 63 -0.07 -9.29 0.13
N ASP A 64 -0.91 -8.84 -0.79
CA ASP A 64 -1.43 -9.60 -1.93
C ASP A 64 -1.01 -9.06 -3.31
N ILE A 65 0.11 -8.34 -3.38
CA ILE A 65 0.62 -7.80 -4.66
C ILE A 65 0.97 -8.95 -5.61
N GLU A 66 0.44 -8.87 -6.82
CA GLU A 66 0.84 -9.67 -7.96
C GLU A 66 1.91 -8.95 -8.79
N ARG A 67 1.65 -7.67 -9.11
CA ARG A 67 2.52 -6.86 -9.96
C ARG A 67 2.36 -5.37 -9.64
N ILE A 68 3.45 -4.62 -9.82
CA ILE A 68 3.44 -3.17 -9.78
C ILE A 68 3.98 -2.65 -11.11
N ASP A 69 3.18 -1.83 -11.79
CA ASP A 69 3.59 -1.13 -12.99
C ASP A 69 3.89 0.34 -12.64
N VAL A 70 5.04 0.83 -13.09
CA VAL A 70 5.47 2.22 -12.91
C VAL A 70 5.56 2.89 -14.26
N LEU A 71 4.62 3.78 -14.54
CA LEU A 71 4.63 4.60 -15.73
C LEU A 71 5.25 5.96 -15.41
N ARG A 72 6.39 6.22 -16.03
CA ARG A 72 7.18 7.43 -15.80
C ARG A 72 6.88 8.48 -16.84
N GLY A 73 6.56 9.69 -16.39
CA GLY A 73 6.18 10.84 -17.22
C GLY A 73 4.68 11.13 -17.18
N PRO A 74 4.24 12.24 -17.81
CA PRO A 74 2.86 12.68 -17.78
C PRO A 74 1.88 11.63 -18.33
N GLN A 75 0.86 11.30 -17.53
CA GLN A 75 -0.20 10.33 -17.88
C GLN A 75 -1.60 10.98 -17.81
N GLY A 76 -1.67 12.31 -17.81
CA GLY A 76 -2.90 13.07 -17.57
C GLY A 76 -4.03 12.82 -18.57
N THR A 77 -3.71 12.47 -19.81
CA THR A 77 -4.70 12.20 -20.87
C THR A 77 -5.56 10.96 -20.59
N LEU A 78 -4.96 9.93 -19.97
CA LEU A 78 -5.66 8.66 -19.71
C LEU A 78 -6.13 8.55 -18.25
N TYR A 79 -5.38 9.12 -17.32
CA TYR A 79 -5.60 8.92 -15.87
C TYR A 79 -5.97 10.20 -15.13
N GLY A 80 -6.10 11.33 -15.85
CA GLY A 80 -6.58 12.59 -15.30
C GLY A 80 -5.60 13.29 -14.38
N ARG A 81 -6.13 14.01 -13.39
CA ARG A 81 -5.33 14.82 -12.45
C ARG A 81 -4.37 13.97 -11.60
N ASN A 82 -3.36 14.62 -11.05
CA ASN A 82 -2.37 14.02 -10.13
C ASN A 82 -1.40 13.02 -10.79
N THR A 83 -1.25 13.03 -12.12
CA THR A 83 -0.38 12.11 -12.85
C THR A 83 0.67 12.82 -13.71
N MET A 84 1.11 14.02 -13.28
CA MET A 84 2.11 14.83 -14.00
C MET A 84 3.52 14.20 -13.94
N GLY A 85 3.90 13.64 -12.81
CA GLY A 85 5.21 12.97 -12.63
C GLY A 85 5.20 11.53 -13.09
N GLY A 86 4.04 10.90 -13.10
CA GLY A 86 3.86 9.51 -13.46
C GLY A 86 2.70 8.85 -12.74
N LEU A 87 2.65 7.51 -12.87
CA LEU A 87 1.59 6.69 -12.33
C LEU A 87 2.18 5.39 -11.80
N ILE A 88 1.75 5.00 -10.62
CA ILE A 88 2.00 3.68 -10.04
C ILE A 88 0.70 2.90 -10.05
N LYS A 89 0.71 1.72 -10.67
CA LYS A 89 -0.41 0.79 -10.68
C LYS A 89 -0.04 -0.46 -9.91
N VAL A 90 -0.76 -0.72 -8.86
CA VAL A 90 -0.65 -1.95 -8.07
C VAL A 90 -1.75 -2.91 -8.53
N HIS A 91 -1.34 -4.10 -8.92
CA HIS A 91 -2.25 -5.19 -9.24
C HIS A 91 -2.17 -6.22 -8.14
N THR A 92 -3.31 -6.54 -7.55
CA THR A 92 -3.38 -7.60 -6.55
C THR A 92 -3.75 -8.93 -7.20
N LYS A 93 -3.41 -10.03 -6.54
CA LYS A 93 -3.73 -11.37 -7.01
C LYS A 93 -5.23 -11.53 -7.24
N SER A 94 -5.58 -12.02 -8.41
CA SER A 94 -6.98 -12.28 -8.72
C SER A 94 -7.47 -13.56 -8.04
N PRO A 95 -8.61 -13.54 -7.32
CA PRO A 95 -9.17 -14.75 -6.73
C PRO A 95 -9.73 -15.73 -7.76
N PHE A 96 -9.80 -15.37 -9.05
CA PHE A 96 -10.07 -16.31 -10.12
C PHE A 96 -8.85 -17.13 -10.52
N SER A 97 -7.67 -16.52 -10.51
CA SER A 97 -6.42 -17.14 -10.96
C SER A 97 -5.65 -17.78 -9.81
N TYR A 98 -5.82 -17.28 -8.60
CA TYR A 98 -5.11 -17.74 -7.42
C TYR A 98 -6.10 -18.26 -6.38
N GLN A 99 -5.81 -19.43 -5.81
CA GLN A 99 -6.63 -20.10 -4.80
C GLN A 99 -5.75 -20.46 -3.62
N GLY A 100 -6.30 -20.38 -2.41
CA GLY A 100 -5.60 -20.79 -1.20
C GLY A 100 -5.43 -19.67 -0.19
N THR A 101 -4.52 -19.85 0.74
CA THR A 101 -4.27 -18.91 1.83
C THR A 101 -2.79 -18.56 1.87
N ASP A 102 -2.49 -17.28 1.76
CA ASP A 102 -1.17 -16.74 2.00
C ASP A 102 -1.05 -16.32 3.47
N LEU A 103 -0.09 -16.88 4.19
CA LEU A 103 0.29 -16.46 5.52
C LEU A 103 1.70 -15.89 5.47
N ARG A 104 1.90 -14.71 6.01
CA ARG A 104 3.21 -14.09 6.14
C ARG A 104 3.42 -13.66 7.59
N LEU A 105 4.55 -14.07 8.14
CA LEU A 105 5.01 -13.65 9.47
C LEU A 105 6.43 -13.14 9.32
N SER A 106 6.71 -11.99 9.88
CA SER A 106 8.06 -11.46 9.94
C SER A 106 8.35 -10.86 11.31
N ALA A 107 9.57 -11.03 11.76
CA ALA A 107 10.12 -10.41 12.95
C ALA A 107 11.46 -9.78 12.61
N GLY A 108 11.72 -8.62 13.14
CA GLY A 108 12.93 -7.84 12.89
C GLY A 108 13.49 -7.22 14.16
N THR A 109 14.62 -6.57 14.01
CA THR A 109 15.25 -5.80 15.10
C THR A 109 14.35 -4.65 15.55
N TYR A 110 14.56 -4.15 16.76
CA TYR A 110 13.81 -3.06 17.39
C TYR A 110 12.33 -3.38 17.61
N ASP A 111 12.03 -4.63 17.93
CA ASP A 111 10.68 -5.12 18.19
C ASP A 111 9.73 -4.88 16.99
N ASN A 112 10.22 -5.10 15.77
CA ASN A 112 9.39 -5.05 14.58
C ASN A 112 8.73 -6.41 14.33
N TYR A 113 7.39 -6.42 14.29
CA TYR A 113 6.58 -7.60 13.99
C TYR A 113 5.58 -7.27 12.90
N ASN A 114 5.43 -8.18 11.95
CA ASN A 114 4.43 -8.08 10.90
C ASN A 114 3.78 -9.45 10.71
N ALA A 115 2.47 -9.47 10.70
CA ALA A 115 1.67 -10.65 10.42
C ALA A 115 0.59 -10.31 9.41
N SER A 116 0.43 -11.11 8.38
CA SER A 116 -0.67 -10.96 7.43
C SER A 116 -1.18 -12.31 6.95
N VAL A 117 -2.47 -12.37 6.72
CA VAL A 117 -3.16 -13.52 6.15
C VAL A 117 -4.10 -13.03 5.06
N THR A 118 -4.10 -13.72 3.91
CA THR A 118 -5.04 -13.45 2.83
C THR A 118 -5.53 -14.78 2.28
N HIS A 119 -6.85 -14.94 2.24
CA HIS A 119 -7.51 -16.11 1.68
C HIS A 119 -8.18 -15.76 0.36
N TYR A 120 -8.02 -16.64 -0.64
CA TYR A 120 -8.58 -16.50 -1.98
C TYR A 120 -9.47 -17.69 -2.26
N HIS A 121 -10.68 -17.42 -2.68
CA HIS A 121 -11.66 -18.46 -2.97
C HIS A 121 -12.47 -18.15 -4.21
N ARG A 122 -12.54 -19.13 -5.12
CA ARG A 122 -13.41 -19.11 -6.28
C ARG A 122 -14.63 -19.95 -5.99
N MET A 123 -15.78 -19.32 -5.80
CA MET A 123 -17.03 -20.03 -5.52
C MET A 123 -17.67 -20.62 -6.77
N SER A 124 -17.52 -19.94 -7.92
CA SER A 124 -18.07 -20.38 -9.20
C SER A 124 -17.28 -19.83 -10.38
N ASN A 125 -17.70 -20.15 -11.60
CA ASN A 125 -17.13 -19.55 -12.80
C ASN A 125 -17.45 -18.05 -12.91
N GLN A 126 -18.45 -17.57 -12.18
CA GLN A 126 -18.89 -16.19 -12.21
C GLN A 126 -18.53 -15.39 -10.96
N PHE A 127 -18.21 -16.04 -9.83
CA PHE A 127 -17.92 -15.33 -8.59
C PHE A 127 -16.71 -15.88 -7.86
N ALA A 128 -15.81 -14.96 -7.52
CA ALA A 128 -14.64 -15.24 -6.70
C ALA A 128 -14.39 -14.06 -5.75
N PHE A 129 -13.80 -14.34 -4.58
CA PHE A 129 -13.46 -13.32 -3.61
C PHE A 129 -12.11 -13.57 -2.94
N SER A 130 -11.52 -12.53 -2.42
CA SER A 130 -10.41 -12.62 -1.48
C SER A 130 -10.70 -11.78 -0.23
N THR A 131 -10.23 -12.24 0.90
CA THR A 131 -10.29 -11.53 2.17
C THR A 131 -8.97 -11.65 2.88
N GLY A 132 -8.51 -10.55 3.47
CA GLY A 132 -7.23 -10.51 4.16
C GLY A 132 -7.27 -9.63 5.38
N ALA A 133 -6.34 -9.89 6.30
CA ALA A 133 -6.09 -9.07 7.47
C ALA A 133 -4.59 -8.96 7.69
N PHE A 134 -4.17 -7.87 8.32
CA PHE A 134 -2.78 -7.66 8.70
C PHE A 134 -2.66 -6.96 10.05
N TYR A 135 -1.53 -7.17 10.68
CA TYR A 135 -1.09 -6.48 11.88
C TYR A 135 0.39 -6.16 11.77
N GLU A 136 0.75 -4.93 12.09
CA GLU A 136 2.12 -4.43 12.13
C GLU A 136 2.38 -3.76 13.48
N TYR A 137 3.56 -4.01 14.02
CA TYR A 137 4.06 -3.36 15.22
C TYR A 137 5.52 -2.99 15.05
N GLY A 138 5.87 -1.75 15.36
CA GLY A 138 7.23 -1.22 15.43
C GLY A 138 7.52 -0.67 16.82
N GLY A 139 8.53 -1.22 17.50
CA GLY A 139 8.87 -0.84 18.87
C GLY A 139 9.57 0.51 19.00
N GLY A 140 9.99 1.14 17.87
CA GLY A 140 10.65 2.43 17.82
C GLY A 140 12.15 2.40 18.17
N PHE A 141 12.84 3.45 17.73
CA PHE A 141 14.29 3.63 17.89
C PHE A 141 14.62 4.76 18.88
N PHE A 142 13.80 5.80 18.92
CA PHE A 142 14.09 7.00 19.70
C PHE A 142 13.55 6.90 21.12
N LYS A 143 14.46 6.98 22.08
CA LYS A 143 14.11 7.03 23.49
C LYS A 143 14.11 8.48 23.96
N ASN A 144 12.95 8.97 24.40
CA ASN A 144 12.88 10.22 25.14
C ASN A 144 13.50 10.02 26.52
N THR A 145 14.60 10.69 26.79
CA THR A 145 15.36 10.56 28.06
C THR A 145 14.61 11.13 29.26
N TYR A 146 13.77 12.14 29.06
CA TYR A 146 12.97 12.74 30.12
C TYR A 146 11.80 11.84 30.53
N LEU A 147 11.08 11.28 29.55
CA LEU A 147 9.94 10.41 29.80
C LEU A 147 10.33 8.94 30.00
N ASN A 148 11.58 8.59 29.76
CA ASN A 148 12.12 7.24 29.77
C ASN A 148 11.31 6.24 28.91
N LYS A 149 10.71 6.72 27.82
CA LYS A 149 9.85 5.95 26.89
C LYS A 149 10.32 6.11 25.45
N LYS A 150 10.12 5.06 24.65
CA LYS A 150 10.25 5.15 23.20
C LYS A 150 9.04 5.92 22.65
N ILE A 151 9.28 6.94 21.79
CA ILE A 151 8.26 7.89 21.34
C ILE A 151 7.79 7.62 19.89
N ASP A 152 8.57 6.88 19.14
CA ASP A 152 8.34 6.56 17.71
C ASP A 152 7.77 5.16 17.49
N LYS A 153 7.07 4.63 18.51
CA LYS A 153 6.34 3.37 18.34
C LYS A 153 5.24 3.52 17.30
N SER A 154 5.03 2.46 16.54
CA SER A 154 3.95 2.42 15.56
C SER A 154 3.21 1.10 15.63
N GLN A 155 1.90 1.15 15.44
CA GLN A 155 1.08 -0.04 15.23
C GLN A 155 0.03 0.23 14.17
N ALA A 156 -0.24 -0.77 13.36
CA ALA A 156 -1.31 -0.73 12.39
C ALA A 156 -2.00 -2.09 12.31
N ALA A 157 -3.30 -2.06 12.12
CA ALA A 157 -4.08 -3.25 11.87
C ALA A 157 -5.15 -2.94 10.84
N GLY A 158 -5.43 -3.89 9.97
CA GLY A 158 -6.42 -3.65 8.94
C GLY A 158 -6.91 -4.92 8.28
N GLY A 159 -7.92 -4.74 7.45
CA GLY A 159 -8.49 -5.79 6.65
C GLY A 159 -8.86 -5.31 5.27
N ARG A 160 -8.93 -6.25 4.34
CA ARG A 160 -9.28 -6.01 2.96
C ARG A 160 -10.21 -7.10 2.46
N PHE A 161 -11.14 -6.68 1.63
CA PHE A 161 -12.04 -7.58 0.90
C PHE A 161 -12.07 -7.17 -0.57
N ARG A 162 -12.03 -8.15 -1.46
CA ARG A 162 -12.25 -7.97 -2.90
C ARG A 162 -13.19 -9.03 -3.38
N GLY A 163 -14.27 -8.64 -4.05
CA GLY A 163 -15.22 -9.53 -4.70
C GLY A 163 -15.28 -9.25 -6.19
N ILE A 164 -15.15 -10.28 -7.02
CA ILE A 164 -15.25 -10.16 -8.48
C ILE A 164 -16.45 -11.00 -8.93
N TYR A 165 -17.36 -10.36 -9.65
CA TYR A 165 -18.52 -11.01 -10.23
C TYR A 165 -18.59 -10.78 -11.74
N LEU A 166 -18.74 -11.86 -12.48
CA LEU A 166 -18.79 -11.93 -13.94
C LEU A 166 -20.19 -12.40 -14.38
N PRO A 167 -21.20 -11.51 -14.43
CA PRO A 167 -22.56 -11.89 -14.81
C PRO A 167 -22.67 -12.34 -16.29
N SER A 168 -21.79 -11.85 -17.14
CA SER A 168 -21.67 -12.25 -18.54
C SER A 168 -20.21 -12.09 -19.03
N GLU A 169 -19.91 -12.59 -20.24
CA GLU A 169 -18.55 -12.50 -20.82
C GLU A 169 -18.06 -11.05 -21.01
N ASN A 170 -18.97 -10.12 -21.18
CA ASN A 170 -18.69 -8.71 -21.43
C ASN A 170 -18.84 -7.80 -20.20
N MET A 171 -19.20 -8.36 -19.05
CA MET A 171 -19.44 -7.58 -17.83
C MET A 171 -18.65 -8.12 -16.64
N LYS A 172 -17.91 -7.22 -16.01
CA LYS A 172 -17.16 -7.49 -14.77
C LYS A 172 -17.51 -6.44 -13.71
N LEU A 173 -17.95 -6.92 -12.56
CA LEU A 173 -18.06 -6.12 -11.35
C LEU A 173 -16.90 -6.48 -10.42
N ASP A 174 -16.12 -5.48 -10.00
CA ASP A 174 -14.96 -5.65 -9.13
C ASP A 174 -15.14 -4.71 -7.92
N LEU A 175 -15.50 -5.29 -6.79
CA LEU A 175 -15.77 -4.56 -5.55
C LEU A 175 -14.57 -4.71 -4.63
N ASN A 176 -14.01 -3.59 -4.20
CA ASN A 176 -12.90 -3.53 -3.27
C ASN A 176 -13.31 -2.73 -2.02
N GLY A 177 -13.02 -3.28 -0.86
CA GLY A 177 -13.17 -2.61 0.42
C GLY A 177 -11.94 -2.82 1.27
N SER A 178 -11.46 -1.77 1.94
CA SER A 178 -10.36 -1.84 2.88
C SER A 178 -10.59 -0.95 4.08
N TYR A 179 -10.09 -1.39 5.22
CA TYR A 179 -10.09 -0.63 6.46
C TYR A 179 -8.72 -0.77 7.12
N GLU A 180 -8.15 0.32 7.56
CA GLU A 180 -6.91 0.35 8.32
C GLU A 180 -7.05 1.28 9.53
N TYR A 181 -6.64 0.79 10.67
CA TYR A 181 -6.38 1.57 11.87
C TYR A 181 -4.87 1.68 12.06
N SER A 182 -4.37 2.89 12.25
CA SER A 182 -2.94 3.15 12.46
C SER A 182 -2.76 4.13 13.63
N ASP A 183 -1.88 3.75 14.55
CA ASP A 183 -1.41 4.61 15.64
C ASP A 183 0.11 4.73 15.53
N GLN A 184 0.58 5.96 15.37
CA GLN A 184 2.00 6.26 15.19
C GLN A 184 2.45 7.31 16.19
N GLY A 185 3.50 6.99 16.93
CA GLY A 185 4.28 7.97 17.67
C GLY A 185 4.95 8.96 16.70
N GLY A 186 5.04 10.22 17.12
CA GLY A 186 5.71 11.25 16.31
C GLY A 186 7.23 11.12 16.36
N TYR A 187 7.92 11.53 15.26
CA TYR A 187 9.35 11.78 15.33
C TYR A 187 9.63 13.04 16.16
N ALA A 188 10.72 13.01 16.94
CA ALA A 188 11.27 14.20 17.56
C ALA A 188 11.84 15.09 16.46
N TYR A 189 11.15 16.19 16.16
CA TYR A 189 11.74 17.28 15.39
C TYR A 189 12.56 18.10 16.36
N GLY A 190 13.88 18.08 16.19
CA GLY A 190 14.81 18.94 16.88
C GLY A 190 14.99 20.26 16.14
#